data_97cfb22be00ad452af46298fb87f8a6e
#
_entry.id   97cfb22be00ad452af46298fb87f8a6e
#
_cell.length_a   1.000
_cell.length_b   1.000
_cell.length_c   1.000
_cell.angle_alpha   90.00
_cell.angle_beta   90.00
_cell.angle_gamma   90.00
#
_symmetry.space_group_name_H-M   'P 1'
#
loop_
_entity.id
_entity.type
_entity.pdbx_description
1 polymer ?
#
loop_
_entity_poly.entity_id
_entity_poly.type
_entity_poly.pdbx_seq_one_letter_code
_entity_poly.pdbx_strand_id
1 'polypeptide(L)'
;QIATGAGKTITTATLSHISEPYGRSLIIVPNKSLVTQTEEDYINCGLDAGVYFGDRKELGKTHTICTWQSLNILDKKHKDGTAVLSLAEFLEGVSTIIVDEVHQAKAEVLKNLLTRNLKNAPIRWGLTGTIPKEKFEFESIHASLGPVIGNITAKEFITSFLCLLNIYFKYSIYKIYILFILALIRK
;
A
#
# COMPACT_ATOMS: atom_id res chain seq x y z
N GLN A 1 4.39 8.61 -8.43
CA GLN A 1 5.76 8.18 -8.15
C GLN A 1 6.31 8.94 -6.95
N ILE A 2 6.94 8.26 -6.01
CA ILE A 2 7.58 8.87 -4.83
C ILE A 2 9.01 8.33 -4.75
N ALA A 3 10.00 9.24 -4.72
CA ALA A 3 11.41 8.86 -4.65
C ALA A 3 11.73 7.99 -3.41
N THR A 4 12.75 7.14 -3.54
CA THR A 4 13.25 6.33 -2.42
C THR A 4 13.69 7.23 -1.26
N GLY A 5 13.35 6.88 -0.04
CA GLY A 5 13.63 7.73 1.15
C GLY A 5 12.69 8.92 1.35
N ALA A 6 11.74 9.16 0.45
CA ALA A 6 10.80 10.29 0.53
C ALA A 6 9.51 9.97 1.32
N GLY A 7 9.57 9.09 2.32
CA GLY A 7 8.46 8.81 3.23
C GLY A 7 7.31 8.00 2.63
N LYS A 8 7.58 7.09 1.68
CA LYS A 8 6.55 6.21 1.10
C LYS A 8 5.71 5.50 2.14
N THR A 9 6.34 4.91 3.16
CA THR A 9 5.61 4.16 4.19
C THR A 9 4.67 5.05 5.00
N ILE A 10 5.09 6.26 5.33
CA ILE A 10 4.21 7.22 6.03
C ILE A 10 3.06 7.65 5.10
N THR A 11 3.33 7.80 3.80
CA THR A 11 2.29 8.07 2.82
C THR A 11 1.28 6.93 2.75
N THR A 12 1.73 5.67 2.73
CA THR A 12 0.82 4.51 2.74
C THR A 12 0.00 4.44 4.04
N ALA A 13 0.62 4.67 5.18
CA ALA A 13 -0.06 4.72 6.48
C ALA A 13 -1.14 5.82 6.52
N THR A 14 -0.82 7.01 6.01
CA THR A 14 -1.79 8.11 5.93
C THR A 14 -2.95 7.79 5.00
N LEU A 15 -2.69 7.23 3.81
CA LEU A 15 -3.73 6.81 2.87
C LEU A 15 -4.62 5.72 3.47
N SER A 16 -4.03 4.76 4.20
CA SER A 16 -4.77 3.73 4.92
C SER A 16 -5.68 4.33 5.99
N HIS A 17 -5.16 5.25 6.80
CA HIS A 17 -5.93 5.93 7.83
C HIS A 17 -7.12 6.72 7.27
N ILE A 18 -6.90 7.50 6.23
CA ILE A 18 -7.98 8.26 5.58
C ILE A 18 -9.05 7.32 4.99
N SER A 19 -8.69 6.11 4.64
CA SER A 19 -9.60 5.12 4.04
C SER A 19 -10.36 4.28 5.07
N GLU A 20 -10.03 4.32 6.36
CA GLU A 20 -10.69 3.52 7.42
C GLU A 20 -12.24 3.62 7.41
N PRO A 21 -12.84 4.79 7.19
CA PRO A 21 -14.30 4.90 7.16
C PRO A 21 -14.98 4.07 6.05
N TYR A 22 -14.23 3.65 5.04
CA TYR A 22 -14.73 2.86 3.91
C TYR A 22 -14.53 1.35 4.09
N GLY A 23 -13.73 0.92 5.06
CA GLY A 23 -13.44 -0.47 5.35
C GLY A 23 -11.96 -0.76 5.59
N ARG A 24 -11.61 -2.05 5.57
CA ARG A 24 -10.25 -2.52 5.83
C ARG A 24 -9.31 -2.18 4.68
N SER A 25 -8.02 -1.99 5.01
CA SER A 25 -6.95 -1.79 4.03
C SER A 25 -6.06 -3.03 3.91
N LEU A 26 -5.73 -3.39 2.69
CA LEU A 26 -4.74 -4.42 2.36
C LEU A 26 -3.50 -3.77 1.77
N ILE A 27 -2.37 -3.91 2.45
CA ILE A 27 -1.09 -3.36 2.04
C ILE A 27 -0.22 -4.50 1.51
N ILE A 28 0.17 -4.42 0.25
CA ILE A 28 0.95 -5.45 -0.43
C ILE A 28 2.36 -4.92 -0.64
N VAL A 29 3.34 -5.59 -0.06
CA VAL A 29 4.75 -5.26 -0.15
C VAL A 29 5.53 -6.37 -0.85
N PRO A 30 6.68 -6.08 -1.48
CA PRO A 30 7.38 -7.04 -2.34
C PRO A 30 8.05 -8.20 -1.59
N ASN A 31 8.47 -8.00 -0.34
CA ASN A 31 9.22 -9.00 0.41
C ASN A 31 8.95 -8.99 1.92
N LYS A 32 9.42 -10.05 2.61
CA LYS A 32 9.17 -10.26 4.04
C LYS A 32 9.78 -9.18 4.94
N SER A 33 10.95 -8.66 4.61
CA SER A 33 11.60 -7.61 5.40
C SER A 33 10.78 -6.33 5.42
N LEU A 34 10.20 -5.97 4.28
CA LEU A 34 9.31 -4.81 4.18
C LEU A 34 7.98 -5.03 4.91
N VAL A 35 7.49 -6.27 5.04
CA VAL A 35 6.28 -6.54 5.86
C VAL A 35 6.51 -6.12 7.30
N THR A 36 7.59 -6.57 7.92
CA THR A 36 7.89 -6.24 9.32
C THR A 36 8.15 -4.75 9.52
N GLN A 37 8.92 -4.14 8.63
CA GLN A 37 9.19 -2.70 8.70
C GLN A 37 7.89 -1.88 8.53
N THR A 38 7.04 -2.22 7.57
CA THR A 38 5.77 -1.52 7.33
C THR A 38 4.83 -1.69 8.52
N GLU A 39 4.80 -2.87 9.14
CA GLU A 39 4.02 -3.12 10.36
C GLU A 39 4.47 -2.19 11.49
N GLU A 40 5.77 -2.13 11.78
CA GLU A 40 6.33 -1.25 12.81
C GLU A 40 5.99 0.21 12.54
N ASP A 41 6.13 0.66 11.30
CA ASP A 41 5.81 2.04 10.90
C ASP A 41 4.31 2.34 11.09
N TYR A 42 3.42 1.41 10.74
CA TYR A 42 1.97 1.57 10.95
C TYR A 42 1.61 1.62 12.43
N ILE A 43 2.18 0.74 13.24
CA ILE A 43 1.98 0.75 14.71
C ILE A 43 2.50 2.05 15.32
N ASN A 44 3.67 2.52 14.89
CA ASN A 44 4.23 3.80 15.34
C ASN A 44 3.35 5.00 14.94
N CYS A 45 2.60 4.88 13.84
CA CYS A 45 1.58 5.84 13.45
C CYS A 45 0.26 5.69 14.24
N GLY A 46 0.15 4.75 15.18
CA GLY A 46 -1.06 4.51 15.97
C GLY A 46 -2.16 3.74 15.25
N LEU A 47 -1.83 3.05 14.15
CA LEU A 47 -2.80 2.28 13.36
C LEU A 47 -2.92 0.84 13.87
N ASP A 48 -4.14 0.26 13.80
CA ASP A 48 -4.40 -1.14 14.08
C ASP A 48 -3.93 -2.00 12.90
N ALA A 49 -2.64 -2.33 12.88
CA ALA A 49 -1.99 -3.10 11.85
C ALA A 49 -1.69 -4.53 12.28
N GLY A 50 -1.72 -5.45 11.34
CA GLY A 50 -1.27 -6.82 11.51
C GLY A 50 -0.75 -7.40 10.21
N VAL A 51 -0.11 -8.56 10.28
CA VAL A 51 0.60 -9.15 9.16
C VAL A 51 0.05 -10.51 8.76
N TYR A 52 0.11 -10.80 7.47
CA TYR A 52 -0.23 -12.10 6.90
C TYR A 52 0.89 -12.59 5.99
N PHE A 53 1.88 -13.24 6.57
CA PHE A 53 2.98 -13.87 5.84
C PHE A 53 3.68 -14.97 6.65
N GLY A 54 4.35 -15.91 5.98
CA GLY A 54 5.06 -16.99 6.66
C GLY A 54 4.19 -17.70 7.70
N ASP A 55 4.65 -17.76 8.92
CA ASP A 55 3.94 -18.37 10.07
C ASP A 55 3.03 -17.38 10.81
N ARG A 56 3.19 -16.08 10.58
CA ARG A 56 2.34 -15.04 11.16
C ARG A 56 1.09 -14.85 10.33
N LYS A 57 -0.07 -15.12 10.93
CA LYS A 57 -1.40 -15.13 10.29
C LYS A 57 -2.39 -14.31 11.13
N GLU A 58 -2.14 -13.02 11.24
CA GLU A 58 -2.98 -12.12 12.02
C GLU A 58 -4.20 -11.69 11.19
N LEU A 59 -5.38 -12.08 11.65
CA LEU A 59 -6.65 -11.78 11.00
C LEU A 59 -7.42 -10.72 11.79
N GLY A 60 -8.40 -10.10 11.17
CA GLY A 60 -9.32 -9.16 11.82
C GLY A 60 -8.77 -7.77 12.10
N LYS A 61 -7.59 -7.45 11.61
CA LYS A 61 -6.99 -6.12 11.72
C LYS A 61 -7.57 -5.14 10.70
N THR A 62 -7.62 -3.87 11.06
CA THR A 62 -8.07 -2.79 10.16
C THR A 62 -7.13 -2.65 8.97
N HIS A 63 -5.82 -2.77 9.21
CA HIS A 63 -4.79 -2.74 8.18
C HIS A 63 -4.03 -4.06 8.18
N THR A 64 -4.09 -4.78 7.06
CA THR A 64 -3.37 -6.05 6.91
C THR A 64 -2.23 -5.89 5.91
N ILE A 65 -1.00 -6.19 6.36
CA ILE A 65 0.21 -6.12 5.54
C ILE A 65 0.60 -7.52 5.12
N CYS A 66 0.82 -7.72 3.84
CA CYS A 66 1.15 -9.04 3.29
C CYS A 66 2.09 -8.95 2.08
N THR A 67 2.53 -10.10 1.61
CA THR A 67 3.24 -10.21 0.33
C THR A 67 2.37 -10.87 -0.74
N TRP A 68 2.70 -10.66 -2.02
CA TRP A 68 2.06 -11.35 -3.14
C TRP A 68 2.08 -12.87 -2.99
N GLN A 69 3.22 -13.38 -2.52
CA GLN A 69 3.44 -14.81 -2.35
C GLN A 69 2.47 -15.38 -1.31
N SER A 70 2.23 -14.65 -0.22
CA SER A 70 1.31 -15.08 0.84
C SER A 70 -0.12 -15.21 0.34
N LEU A 71 -0.58 -14.27 -0.48
CA LEU A 71 -1.92 -14.33 -1.08
C LEU A 71 -2.05 -15.48 -2.08
N ASN A 72 -1.04 -15.70 -2.92
CA ASN A 72 -1.02 -16.82 -3.86
C ASN A 72 -0.99 -18.18 -3.14
N ILE A 73 -0.23 -18.30 -2.05
CA ILE A 73 -0.18 -19.52 -1.24
C ILE A 73 -1.53 -19.77 -0.59
N LEU A 74 -2.21 -18.74 -0.08
CA LEU A 74 -3.54 -18.87 0.50
C LEU A 74 -4.54 -19.40 -0.53
N ASP A 75 -4.60 -18.80 -1.73
CA ASP A 75 -5.49 -19.21 -2.80
C ASP A 75 -5.25 -20.67 -3.24
N LYS A 76 -3.97 -21.07 -3.38
CA LYS A 76 -3.61 -22.45 -3.72
C LYS A 76 -4.02 -23.44 -2.65
N LYS A 77 -3.64 -23.18 -1.39
CA LYS A 77 -3.94 -24.06 -0.27
C LYS A 77 -5.45 -24.25 -0.07
N HIS A 78 -6.24 -23.22 -0.31
CA HIS A 78 -7.70 -23.36 -0.24
C HIS A 78 -8.23 -24.25 -1.37
N LYS A 79 -7.76 -24.07 -2.62
CA LYS A 79 -8.11 -24.90 -3.76
C LYS A 79 -7.73 -26.36 -3.59
N ASP A 80 -6.59 -26.61 -2.94
CA ASP A 80 -6.10 -27.96 -2.64
C ASP A 80 -6.75 -28.57 -1.37
N GLY A 81 -7.68 -27.86 -0.75
CA GLY A 81 -8.39 -28.32 0.47
C GLY A 81 -7.51 -28.34 1.72
N THR A 82 -6.31 -27.77 1.71
CA THR A 82 -5.36 -27.72 2.83
C THR A 82 -5.48 -26.49 3.71
N ALA A 83 -6.28 -25.50 3.30
CA ALA A 83 -6.62 -24.33 4.11
C ALA A 83 -8.13 -24.16 4.18
N VAL A 84 -8.64 -23.92 5.38
CA VAL A 84 -10.07 -23.65 5.62
C VAL A 84 -10.43 -22.25 5.12
N LEU A 85 -9.55 -21.26 5.38
CA LEU A 85 -9.75 -19.89 4.98
C LEU A 85 -9.55 -19.72 3.46
N SER A 86 -10.57 -19.24 2.79
CA SER A 86 -10.49 -18.86 1.37
C SER A 86 -9.89 -17.47 1.21
N LEU A 87 -9.36 -17.18 0.01
CA LEU A 87 -8.89 -15.83 -0.30
C LEU A 87 -10.06 -14.81 -0.28
N ALA A 88 -11.26 -15.22 -0.65
CA ALA A 88 -12.45 -14.38 -0.61
C ALA A 88 -12.82 -13.96 0.82
N GLU A 89 -12.84 -14.90 1.76
CA GLU A 89 -13.08 -14.62 3.18
C GLU A 89 -11.96 -13.74 3.79
N PHE A 90 -10.70 -14.02 3.44
CA PHE A 90 -9.58 -13.17 3.86
C PHE A 90 -9.73 -11.72 3.42
N LEU A 91 -10.29 -11.50 2.23
CA LEU A 91 -10.49 -10.18 1.62
C LEU A 91 -11.82 -9.53 2.01
N GLU A 92 -12.63 -10.18 2.82
CA GLU A 92 -13.91 -9.62 3.28
C GLU A 92 -13.70 -8.29 3.99
N GLY A 93 -14.50 -7.28 3.62
CA GLY A 93 -14.43 -5.92 4.17
C GLY A 93 -13.23 -5.10 3.68
N VAL A 94 -12.38 -5.61 2.79
CA VAL A 94 -11.29 -4.84 2.18
C VAL A 94 -11.86 -3.88 1.14
N SER A 95 -11.78 -2.59 1.42
CA SER A 95 -12.17 -1.49 0.53
C SER A 95 -10.97 -0.82 -0.13
N THR A 96 -9.81 -0.88 0.51
CA THR A 96 -8.60 -0.18 0.08
C THR A 96 -7.46 -1.15 -0.14
N ILE A 97 -6.79 -1.00 -1.29
CA ILE A 97 -5.59 -1.76 -1.64
C ILE A 97 -4.46 -0.79 -1.89
N ILE A 98 -3.34 -1.02 -1.21
CA ILE A 98 -2.11 -0.27 -1.41
C ILE A 98 -1.03 -1.24 -1.84
N VAL A 99 -0.41 -0.97 -2.99
CA VAL A 99 0.71 -1.77 -3.52
C VAL A 99 1.97 -0.92 -3.43
N ASP A 100 2.86 -1.30 -2.54
CA ASP A 100 4.17 -0.66 -2.46
C ASP A 100 5.17 -1.33 -3.41
N GLU A 101 6.10 -0.53 -3.93
CA GLU A 101 7.08 -0.90 -4.95
C GLU A 101 6.44 -1.66 -6.12
N VAL A 102 5.36 -1.09 -6.66
CA VAL A 102 4.53 -1.73 -7.68
C VAL A 102 5.29 -2.22 -8.92
N HIS A 103 6.45 -1.59 -9.22
CA HIS A 103 7.33 -2.01 -10.31
C HIS A 103 7.99 -3.38 -10.08
N GLN A 104 8.06 -3.86 -8.82
CA GLN A 104 8.61 -5.18 -8.49
C GLN A 104 7.54 -6.29 -8.57
N ALA A 105 6.26 -5.93 -8.66
CA ALA A 105 5.21 -6.90 -8.83
C ALA A 105 5.20 -7.41 -10.28
N LYS A 106 5.26 -8.74 -10.45
CA LYS A 106 5.08 -9.32 -11.79
C LYS A 106 3.73 -8.89 -12.33
N ALA A 107 3.73 -8.27 -13.50
CA ALA A 107 2.54 -7.68 -14.13
C ALA A 107 1.33 -8.64 -14.18
N GLU A 108 1.58 -9.91 -14.45
CA GLU A 108 0.54 -10.94 -14.50
C GLU A 108 -0.07 -11.25 -13.12
N VAL A 109 0.75 -11.32 -12.08
CA VAL A 109 0.28 -11.57 -10.69
C VAL A 109 -0.55 -10.37 -10.20
N LEU A 110 -0.07 -9.16 -10.43
CA LEU A 110 -0.77 -7.93 -10.11
C LEU A 110 -2.13 -7.87 -10.82
N LYS A 111 -2.12 -8.10 -12.13
CA LYS A 111 -3.33 -8.12 -12.95
C LYS A 111 -4.34 -9.16 -12.44
N ASN A 112 -3.92 -10.41 -12.27
CA ASN A 112 -4.82 -11.47 -11.81
C ASN A 112 -5.42 -11.17 -10.43
N LEU A 113 -4.61 -10.71 -9.49
CA LEU A 113 -5.09 -10.40 -8.15
C LEU A 113 -6.07 -9.21 -8.16
N LEU A 114 -5.69 -8.09 -8.78
CA LEU A 114 -6.48 -6.86 -8.76
C LEU A 114 -7.72 -6.93 -9.63
N THR A 115 -7.70 -7.66 -10.76
CA THR A 115 -8.84 -7.73 -11.66
C THR A 115 -9.81 -8.87 -11.34
N ARG A 116 -9.37 -9.91 -10.63
CA ARG A 116 -10.23 -11.05 -10.25
C ARG A 116 -10.62 -11.01 -8.78
N ASN A 117 -9.64 -11.15 -7.89
CA ASN A 117 -9.89 -11.39 -6.47
C ASN A 117 -10.25 -10.09 -5.72
N LEU A 118 -9.62 -8.98 -6.12
CA LEU A 118 -9.81 -7.66 -5.50
C LEU A 118 -10.60 -6.69 -6.39
N LYS A 119 -11.35 -7.21 -7.37
CA LYS A 119 -12.13 -6.38 -8.31
C LYS A 119 -13.12 -5.44 -7.62
N ASN A 120 -13.60 -5.83 -6.45
CA ASN A 120 -14.62 -5.08 -5.70
C ASN A 120 -14.02 -4.01 -4.77
N ALA A 121 -12.69 -3.95 -4.59
CA ALA A 121 -12.07 -2.91 -3.80
C ALA A 121 -12.05 -1.59 -4.59
N PRO A 122 -12.80 -0.56 -4.16
CA PRO A 122 -12.96 0.67 -4.93
C PRO A 122 -11.74 1.58 -4.87
N ILE A 123 -10.96 1.51 -3.79
CA ILE A 123 -9.80 2.39 -3.57
C ILE A 123 -8.52 1.60 -3.83
N ARG A 124 -7.71 2.08 -4.79
CA ARG A 124 -6.48 1.41 -5.19
C ARG A 124 -5.35 2.40 -5.35
N TRP A 125 -4.24 2.14 -4.66
CA TRP A 125 -3.03 2.96 -4.71
C TRP A 125 -1.83 2.12 -5.10
N GLY A 126 -1.05 2.60 -6.04
CA GLY A 126 0.26 2.04 -6.38
C GLY A 126 1.36 3.05 -6.08
N LEU A 127 2.35 2.66 -5.28
CA LEU A 127 3.50 3.49 -4.97
C LEU A 127 4.76 2.86 -5.59
N THR A 128 5.63 3.70 -6.13
CA THR A 128 6.92 3.26 -6.66
C THR A 128 7.92 4.41 -6.69
N GLY A 129 9.18 4.09 -6.43
CA GLY A 129 10.30 5.00 -6.67
C GLY A 129 10.72 5.07 -8.13
N THR A 130 10.37 4.06 -8.94
CA THR A 130 10.77 3.95 -10.34
C THR A 130 9.60 3.49 -11.19
N ILE A 131 9.25 4.28 -12.19
CA ILE A 131 8.25 3.86 -13.19
C ILE A 131 8.94 2.91 -14.19
N PRO A 132 8.34 1.74 -14.48
CA PRO A 132 8.88 0.84 -15.49
C PRO A 132 9.06 1.52 -16.85
N LYS A 133 10.19 1.27 -17.48
CA LYS A 133 10.48 1.80 -18.82
C LYS A 133 9.86 0.95 -19.93
N GLU A 134 9.60 -0.32 -19.63
CA GLU A 134 8.97 -1.24 -20.57
C GLU A 134 7.48 -0.94 -20.70
N LYS A 135 7.05 -0.69 -21.91
CA LYS A 135 5.68 -0.30 -22.24
C LYS A 135 4.64 -1.30 -21.70
N PHE A 136 4.90 -2.59 -21.83
CA PHE A 136 3.98 -3.64 -21.39
C PHE A 136 3.79 -3.64 -19.86
N GLU A 137 4.88 -3.49 -19.10
CA GLU A 137 4.82 -3.43 -17.65
C GLU A 137 4.07 -2.16 -17.18
N PHE A 138 4.38 -1.02 -17.78
CA PHE A 138 3.70 0.23 -17.50
C PHE A 138 2.20 0.15 -17.79
N GLU A 139 1.81 -0.36 -18.96
CA GLU A 139 0.39 -0.52 -19.34
C GLU A 139 -0.35 -1.49 -18.41
N SER A 140 0.31 -2.56 -17.96
CA SER A 140 -0.27 -3.52 -17.00
C SER A 140 -0.55 -2.89 -15.63
N ILE A 141 0.38 -2.07 -15.13
CA ILE A 141 0.20 -1.32 -13.88
C ILE A 141 -0.93 -0.30 -14.04
N HIS A 142 -0.92 0.44 -15.14
CA HIS A 142 -1.93 1.44 -15.46
C HIS A 142 -3.35 0.82 -15.57
N ALA A 143 -3.47 -0.33 -16.21
CA ALA A 143 -4.75 -1.05 -16.34
C ALA A 143 -5.25 -1.59 -14.97
N SER A 144 -4.36 -1.89 -14.02
CA SER A 144 -4.70 -2.49 -12.74
C SER A 144 -4.96 -1.47 -11.64
N LEU A 145 -4.24 -0.35 -11.64
CA LEU A 145 -4.23 0.67 -10.57
C LEU A 145 -4.67 2.06 -11.04
N GLY A 146 -4.77 2.28 -12.35
CA GLY A 146 -5.12 3.58 -12.92
C GLY A 146 -3.91 4.43 -13.32
N PRO A 147 -4.15 5.69 -13.74
CA PRO A 147 -3.10 6.58 -14.22
C PRO A 147 -2.15 7.04 -13.10
N VAL A 148 -0.98 7.52 -13.49
CA VAL A 148 -0.06 8.20 -12.57
C VAL A 148 -0.67 9.54 -12.17
N ILE A 149 -1.05 9.69 -10.90
CA ILE A 149 -1.71 10.87 -10.36
C ILE A 149 -0.76 11.83 -9.65
N GLY A 150 0.45 11.40 -9.35
CA GLY A 150 1.44 12.22 -8.67
C GLY A 150 2.87 11.73 -8.90
N ASN A 151 3.79 12.67 -8.98
CA ASN A 151 5.22 12.42 -9.06
C ASN A 151 5.92 13.38 -8.11
N ILE A 152 6.64 12.84 -7.13
CA ILE A 152 7.39 13.62 -6.13
C ILE A 152 8.85 13.25 -6.25
N THR A 153 9.65 14.19 -6.67
CA THR A 153 11.11 14.04 -6.73
C THR A 153 11.71 14.19 -5.32
N ALA A 154 12.91 13.62 -5.10
CA ALA A 154 13.64 13.81 -3.85
C ALA A 154 13.87 15.29 -3.54
N LYS A 155 14.13 16.11 -4.56
CA LYS A 155 14.34 17.56 -4.42
C LYS A 155 13.07 18.27 -3.94
N GLU A 156 11.92 17.98 -4.54
CA GLU A 156 10.64 18.55 -4.15
C GLU A 156 10.26 18.14 -2.73
N PHE A 157 10.51 16.87 -2.38
CA PHE A 157 10.28 16.38 -1.02
C PHE A 157 11.13 17.12 0.01
N ILE A 158 12.45 17.26 -0.21
CA ILE A 158 13.35 17.97 0.70
C ILE A 158 12.93 19.43 0.83
N THR A 159 12.62 20.11 -0.27
CA THR A 159 12.19 21.51 -0.26
C THR A 159 10.90 21.68 0.53
N SER A 160 9.92 20.84 0.29
CA SER A 160 8.64 20.88 1.00
C SER A 160 8.79 20.51 2.49
N PHE A 161 9.66 19.54 2.80
CA PHE A 161 9.97 19.16 4.17
C PHE A 161 10.67 20.27 4.93
N LEU A 162 11.61 21.00 4.34
CA LEU A 162 12.28 22.13 4.94
C LEU A 162 11.31 23.31 5.16
N CYS A 163 10.41 23.57 4.22
CA CYS A 163 9.35 24.56 4.40
C CYS A 163 8.42 24.19 5.55
N LEU A 164 8.09 22.92 5.69
CA LEU A 164 7.27 22.41 6.79
C LEU A 164 7.98 22.46 8.14
N LEU A 165 9.28 22.16 8.21
CA LEU A 165 10.07 22.30 9.43
C LEU A 165 9.99 23.73 10.02
N ASN A 166 9.89 24.75 9.19
CA ASN A 166 9.71 26.14 9.63
C ASN A 166 8.30 26.40 10.24
N ILE A 167 7.32 25.59 9.89
CA ILE A 167 5.95 25.65 10.45
C ILE A 167 5.83 24.75 11.69
N TYR A 168 6.80 23.86 11.92
CA TYR A 168 6.74 22.65 12.72
C TYR A 168 6.67 22.81 14.23
N PHE A 169 7.03 23.93 14.79
CA PHE A 169 7.02 24.09 16.25
C PHE A 169 5.63 24.16 16.89
N LYS A 170 4.55 24.04 16.11
CA LYS A 170 3.16 24.21 16.62
C LYS A 170 2.20 23.02 16.47
N TYR A 171 2.51 21.97 15.68
CA TYR A 171 1.52 20.92 15.41
C TYR A 171 2.13 19.50 15.41
N SER A 172 1.35 18.51 15.86
CA SER A 172 1.74 17.09 15.87
C SER A 172 2.08 16.60 14.45
N ILE A 173 3.12 15.77 14.33
CA ILE A 173 3.67 15.18 13.09
C ILE A 173 2.57 14.65 12.14
N TYR A 174 1.54 14.04 12.68
CA TYR A 174 0.44 13.42 11.94
C TYR A 174 -0.41 14.44 11.12
N LYS A 175 -0.77 15.57 11.74
CA LYS A 175 -1.59 16.60 11.07
C LYS A 175 -0.86 17.27 9.92
N ILE A 176 0.44 17.35 9.97
CA ILE A 176 1.27 17.99 8.95
C ILE A 176 1.42 17.10 7.73
N TYR A 177 1.57 15.79 7.91
CA TYR A 177 1.63 14.84 6.81
C TYR A 177 0.32 14.79 6.03
N ILE A 178 -0.82 14.82 6.72
CA ILE A 178 -2.13 14.91 6.07
C ILE A 178 -2.26 16.18 5.24
N LEU A 179 -1.86 17.32 5.79
CA LEU A 179 -1.88 18.61 5.06
C LEU A 179 -0.93 18.59 3.84
N PHE A 180 0.22 17.95 3.96
CA PHE A 180 1.18 17.80 2.87
C PHE A 180 0.62 16.94 1.73
N ILE A 181 0.02 15.78 2.04
CA ILE A 181 -0.61 14.90 1.05
C ILE A 181 -1.79 15.59 0.38
N LEU A 182 -2.65 16.27 1.15
CA LEU A 182 -3.78 17.00 0.59
C LEU A 182 -3.36 18.18 -0.31
N ALA A 183 -2.25 18.83 0.00
CA ALA A 183 -1.69 19.90 -0.84
C ALA A 183 -1.10 19.36 -2.16
N LEU A 184 -0.58 18.12 -2.17
CA LEU A 184 -0.07 17.46 -3.37
C LEU A 184 -1.17 16.93 -4.29
N ILE A 185 -2.31 16.52 -3.72
CA ILE A 185 -3.48 16.04 -4.49
C ILE A 185 -4.24 17.20 -5.15
N ARG A 186 -4.11 18.44 -4.64
CA ARG A 186 -4.77 19.64 -5.18
C ARG A 186 -4.03 20.35 -6.32
N LYS A 187 -2.83 19.92 -6.68
CA LYS A 187 -2.08 20.37 -7.86
C LYS A 187 -2.23 19.38 -9.01
#